data_06528885aee20324b01b417c778a788f
#
_entry.id   06528885aee20324b01b417c778a788f
#
_cell.length_a   1.000
_cell.length_b   1.000
_cell.length_c   1.000
_cell.angle_alpha   90.00
_cell.angle_beta   90.00
_cell.angle_gamma   90.00
#
_symmetry.space_group_name_H-M   'P 1'
#
loop_
_entity.id
_entity.type
_entity.pdbx_description
1 polymer ?
#
loop_
_entity_poly.entity_id
_entity_poly.type
_entity_poly.pdbx_seq_one_letter_code
_entity_poly.pdbx_strand_id
1 'polypeptide(L)'
;GRKKNSLATVVNKKIVDFEKGTVEKKKPLNPRKKKFKSPTLANLVASKMAAADVKGAVRLASSDDSVLKPSPEIKKKLEDKHPKPPEDTVMPPFSPLPGVVCNRRSVLEGIRSFPPGSSGGPDRLKPQHLKDMTEDSLGEDAKNLLDALVLFFNEIVFKGKVPMEACSFFYGGNLIALSKKCGGIRPIAIGNTLRRLA
;
A
#
# COMPACT_ATOMS: atom_id res chain seq x y z
N GLY A 1 -8.67 23.19 -27.65
CA GLY A 1 -7.65 22.55 -26.80
C GLY A 1 -8.11 22.51 -25.37
N ARG A 2 -8.36 21.31 -24.79
CA ARG A 2 -8.63 21.17 -23.34
C ARG A 2 -7.35 21.50 -22.58
N LYS A 3 -7.37 22.56 -21.75
CA LYS A 3 -6.29 22.85 -20.80
C LYS A 3 -6.17 21.64 -19.85
N LYS A 4 -5.04 20.93 -19.90
CA LYS A 4 -4.71 19.91 -18.89
C LYS A 4 -4.43 20.65 -17.58
N ASN A 5 -5.33 20.51 -16.60
CA ASN A 5 -5.06 20.99 -15.25
C ASN A 5 -3.85 20.22 -14.70
N SER A 6 -2.93 20.95 -14.05
CA SER A 6 -1.79 20.34 -13.37
C SER A 6 -2.30 19.35 -12.31
N LEU A 7 -1.54 18.30 -12.01
CA LEU A 7 -1.87 17.32 -10.97
C LEU A 7 -2.10 18.01 -9.62
N ALA A 8 -1.26 18.99 -9.27
CA ALA A 8 -1.39 19.80 -8.07
C ALA A 8 -2.75 20.51 -8.00
N THR A 9 -3.21 21.12 -9.11
CA THR A 9 -4.52 21.77 -9.16
C THR A 9 -5.67 20.80 -8.90
N VAL A 10 -5.57 19.56 -9.43
CA VAL A 10 -6.59 18.52 -9.22
C VAL A 10 -6.58 18.04 -7.78
N VAL A 11 -5.41 17.84 -7.19
CA VAL A 11 -5.24 17.40 -5.79
C VAL A 11 -5.75 18.47 -4.83
N ASN A 12 -5.32 19.72 -4.98
CA ASN A 12 -5.76 20.82 -4.12
C ASN A 12 -7.27 21.04 -4.19
N LYS A 13 -7.86 20.94 -5.39
CA LYS A 13 -9.32 20.97 -5.51
C LYS A 13 -9.99 19.85 -4.71
N LYS A 14 -9.46 18.63 -4.77
CA LYS A 14 -9.99 17.50 -4.01
C LYS A 14 -9.87 17.67 -2.51
N ILE A 15 -8.78 18.25 -2.03
CA ILE A 15 -8.58 18.57 -0.60
C ILE A 15 -9.63 19.59 -0.16
N VAL A 16 -9.79 20.70 -0.89
CA VAL A 16 -10.77 21.75 -0.59
C VAL A 16 -12.21 21.20 -0.62
N ASP A 17 -12.54 20.35 -1.61
CA ASP A 17 -13.85 19.70 -1.70
C ASP A 17 -14.12 18.78 -0.47
N PHE A 18 -13.09 18.09 0.01
CA PHE A 18 -13.14 17.25 1.20
C PHE A 18 -13.34 18.08 2.49
N GLU A 19 -12.54 19.14 2.68
CA GLU A 19 -12.62 20.05 3.83
C GLU A 19 -13.99 20.76 3.92
N LYS A 20 -14.57 21.11 2.77
CA LYS A 20 -15.90 21.72 2.69
C LYS A 20 -17.06 20.73 2.86
N GLY A 21 -16.77 19.44 3.06
CA GLY A 21 -17.80 18.40 3.11
C GLY A 21 -18.62 18.24 1.82
N THR A 22 -18.20 18.92 0.74
CA THR A 22 -18.83 18.90 -0.57
C THR A 22 -18.32 17.74 -1.43
N VAL A 23 -18.01 16.60 -0.81
CA VAL A 23 -17.77 15.40 -1.59
C VAL A 23 -19.06 15.03 -2.29
N GLU A 24 -19.21 15.47 -3.54
CA GLU A 24 -20.30 15.01 -4.38
C GLU A 24 -20.38 13.49 -4.24
N LYS A 25 -21.48 12.99 -3.66
CA LYS A 25 -21.82 11.57 -3.76
C LYS A 25 -21.89 11.29 -5.25
N LYS A 26 -20.81 10.76 -5.83
CA LYS A 26 -20.82 10.35 -7.23
C LYS A 26 -22.07 9.51 -7.39
N LYS A 27 -23.02 9.98 -8.21
CA LYS A 27 -24.14 9.14 -8.66
C LYS A 27 -23.53 7.79 -9.03
N PRO A 28 -24.08 6.66 -8.54
CA PRO A 28 -23.54 5.37 -8.88
C PRO A 28 -23.45 5.35 -10.40
N LEU A 29 -22.24 5.31 -10.92
CA LEU A 29 -22.01 5.08 -12.34
C LEU A 29 -22.74 3.78 -12.64
N ASN A 30 -23.79 3.89 -13.47
CA ASN A 30 -24.55 2.75 -13.92
C ASN A 30 -23.53 1.65 -14.24
N PRO A 31 -23.52 0.52 -13.55
CA PRO A 31 -22.51 -0.48 -13.78
C PRO A 31 -22.76 -1.09 -15.14
N ARG A 32 -22.28 -0.45 -16.22
CA ARG A 32 -21.97 -1.21 -17.40
C ARG A 32 -21.04 -2.29 -16.90
N LYS A 33 -21.59 -3.48 -16.69
CA LYS A 33 -20.87 -4.70 -16.33
C LYS A 33 -19.83 -4.95 -17.44
N LYS A 34 -18.75 -4.17 -17.45
CA LYS A 34 -17.51 -4.64 -18.06
C LYS A 34 -17.19 -5.89 -17.26
N LYS A 35 -17.48 -7.06 -17.81
CA LYS A 35 -16.95 -8.33 -17.31
C LYS A 35 -15.44 -8.10 -17.25
N PHE A 36 -14.92 -7.81 -16.08
CA PHE A 36 -13.49 -7.78 -15.82
C PHE A 36 -13.02 -9.20 -16.09
N LYS A 37 -12.58 -9.47 -17.32
CA LYS A 37 -11.84 -10.70 -17.62
C LYS A 37 -10.62 -10.65 -16.70
N SER A 38 -10.47 -11.65 -15.85
CA SER A 38 -9.25 -11.80 -15.06
C SER A 38 -8.06 -11.69 -16.02
N PRO A 39 -7.05 -10.88 -15.71
CA PRO A 39 -5.90 -10.71 -16.59
C PRO A 39 -5.28 -12.09 -16.84
N THR A 40 -4.97 -12.38 -18.10
CA THR A 40 -4.26 -13.63 -18.46
C THR A 40 -2.85 -13.63 -17.86
N LEU A 41 -2.27 -14.81 -17.68
CA LEU A 41 -0.87 -14.95 -17.20
C LEU A 41 0.07 -14.08 -18.04
N ALA A 42 -0.09 -14.07 -19.34
CA ALA A 42 0.69 -13.22 -20.26
C ALA A 42 0.59 -11.73 -19.91
N ASN A 43 -0.63 -11.24 -19.63
CA ASN A 43 -0.84 -9.84 -19.25
C ASN A 43 -0.20 -9.50 -17.89
N LEU A 44 -0.22 -10.45 -16.93
CA LEU A 44 0.40 -10.28 -15.63
C LEU A 44 1.93 -10.26 -15.75
N VAL A 45 2.51 -11.15 -16.55
CA VAL A 45 3.96 -11.18 -16.84
C VAL A 45 4.36 -9.88 -17.55
N ALA A 46 3.64 -9.46 -18.59
CA ALA A 46 3.91 -8.21 -19.30
C ALA A 46 3.85 -6.99 -18.37
N SER A 47 2.88 -6.94 -17.47
CA SER A 47 2.76 -5.85 -16.48
C SER A 47 3.96 -5.80 -15.53
N LYS A 48 4.50 -6.96 -15.10
CA LYS A 48 5.70 -7.02 -14.28
C LYS A 48 6.94 -6.61 -15.04
N MET A 49 7.07 -7.02 -16.29
CA MET A 49 8.17 -6.59 -17.17
C MET A 49 8.15 -5.08 -17.39
N ALA A 50 6.97 -4.49 -17.63
CA ALA A 50 6.80 -3.04 -17.76
C ALA A 50 7.18 -2.27 -16.47
N ALA A 51 7.03 -2.91 -15.30
CA ALA A 51 7.45 -2.37 -14.01
C ALA A 51 8.92 -2.69 -13.67
N ALA A 52 9.73 -3.17 -14.62
CA ALA A 52 11.11 -3.62 -14.45
C ALA A 52 11.30 -4.73 -13.37
N ASP A 53 10.22 -5.42 -12.98
CA ASP A 53 10.24 -6.56 -12.05
C ASP A 53 10.50 -7.88 -12.80
N VAL A 54 11.69 -8.02 -13.39
CA VAL A 54 12.08 -9.21 -14.17
C VAL A 54 12.03 -10.47 -13.32
N LYS A 55 12.55 -10.43 -12.08
CA LYS A 55 12.50 -11.58 -11.14
C LYS A 55 11.07 -12.00 -10.82
N GLY A 56 10.18 -11.04 -10.61
CA GLY A 56 8.76 -11.30 -10.38
C GLY A 56 8.06 -11.85 -11.62
N ALA A 57 8.41 -11.37 -12.81
CA ALA A 57 7.89 -11.90 -14.08
C ALA A 57 8.29 -13.36 -14.29
N VAL A 58 9.58 -13.71 -14.09
CA VAL A 58 10.07 -15.09 -14.20
C VAL A 58 9.40 -15.99 -13.17
N ARG A 59 9.32 -15.56 -11.90
CA ARG A 59 8.62 -16.34 -10.86
C ARG A 59 7.16 -16.59 -11.23
N LEU A 60 6.47 -15.58 -11.74
CA LEU A 60 5.07 -15.70 -12.13
C LEU A 60 4.89 -16.67 -13.30
N ALA A 61 5.79 -16.64 -14.27
CA ALA A 61 5.77 -17.54 -15.42
C ALA A 61 6.09 -18.99 -15.07
N SER A 62 6.97 -19.21 -14.06
CA SER A 62 7.42 -20.55 -13.65
C SER A 62 6.72 -21.09 -12.40
N SER A 63 5.86 -20.31 -11.73
CA SER A 63 5.17 -20.70 -10.52
C SER A 63 3.80 -21.29 -10.83
N ASP A 64 3.51 -22.43 -10.21
CA ASP A 64 2.18 -23.01 -10.19
C ASP A 64 1.32 -22.40 -9.04
N ASP A 65 1.91 -21.49 -8.26
CA ASP A 65 1.22 -20.82 -7.17
C ASP A 65 0.14 -19.88 -7.75
N SER A 66 -1.08 -20.00 -7.26
CA SER A 66 -2.20 -19.14 -7.66
C SER A 66 -2.82 -18.43 -6.46
N VAL A 67 -3.31 -17.21 -6.71
CA VAL A 67 -4.10 -16.50 -5.71
C VAL A 67 -5.46 -17.20 -5.58
N LEU A 68 -5.76 -17.69 -4.38
CA LEU A 68 -7.02 -18.34 -4.09
C LEU A 68 -8.14 -17.30 -3.99
N LYS A 69 -9.29 -17.60 -4.55
CA LYS A 69 -10.47 -16.75 -4.42
C LYS A 69 -10.97 -16.77 -2.98
N PRO A 70 -11.39 -15.63 -2.43
CA PRO A 70 -11.98 -15.58 -1.10
C PRO A 70 -13.17 -16.55 -0.99
N SER A 71 -13.13 -17.43 0.02
CA SER A 71 -14.23 -18.30 0.40
C SER A 71 -14.23 -18.45 1.92
N PRO A 72 -15.37 -18.86 2.55
CA PRO A 72 -15.41 -19.12 3.99
C PRO A 72 -14.36 -20.13 4.46
N GLU A 73 -14.09 -21.16 3.66
CA GLU A 73 -13.08 -22.18 3.96
C GLU A 73 -11.66 -21.59 3.93
N ILE A 74 -11.34 -20.78 2.92
CA ILE A 74 -10.05 -20.12 2.83
C ILE A 74 -9.87 -19.13 3.97
N LYS A 75 -10.93 -18.39 4.33
CA LYS A 75 -10.91 -17.48 5.47
C LYS A 75 -10.59 -18.25 6.76
N LYS A 76 -11.28 -19.34 7.05
CA LYS A 76 -11.01 -20.20 8.22
C LYS A 76 -9.56 -20.69 8.25
N LYS A 77 -9.05 -21.22 7.13
CA LYS A 77 -7.65 -21.66 7.02
C LYS A 77 -6.64 -20.54 7.25
N LEU A 78 -6.97 -19.30 6.91
CA LEU A 78 -6.13 -18.13 7.19
C LEU A 78 -6.21 -17.75 8.67
N GLU A 79 -7.40 -17.79 9.28
CA GLU A 79 -7.61 -17.52 10.71
C GLU A 79 -6.85 -18.55 11.57
N ASP A 80 -6.91 -19.83 11.23
CA ASP A 80 -6.15 -20.89 11.91
C ASP A 80 -4.63 -20.67 11.88
N LYS A 81 -4.13 -19.99 10.84
CA LYS A 81 -2.71 -19.64 10.71
C LYS A 81 -2.32 -18.31 11.39
N HIS A 82 -3.30 -17.54 11.82
CA HIS A 82 -3.15 -16.28 12.54
C HIS A 82 -4.00 -16.32 13.81
N PRO A 83 -3.65 -17.18 14.79
CA PRO A 83 -4.40 -17.28 16.02
C PRO A 83 -4.38 -15.94 16.75
N LYS A 84 -5.45 -15.65 17.47
CA LYS A 84 -5.48 -14.50 18.37
C LYS A 84 -4.41 -14.67 19.44
N PRO A 85 -3.80 -13.56 19.91
CA PRO A 85 -2.90 -13.66 21.06
C PRO A 85 -3.65 -14.23 22.26
N PRO A 86 -2.99 -14.95 23.16
CA PRO A 86 -3.57 -15.38 24.43
C PRO A 86 -4.16 -14.19 25.19
N GLU A 87 -5.28 -14.42 25.91
CA GLU A 87 -5.97 -13.35 26.66
C GLU A 87 -5.10 -12.74 27.77
N ASP A 88 -4.14 -13.51 28.26
CA ASP A 88 -3.16 -13.12 29.29
C ASP A 88 -1.89 -12.49 28.70
N THR A 89 -1.87 -12.15 27.41
CA THR A 89 -0.72 -11.49 26.79
C THR A 89 -0.49 -10.12 27.43
N VAL A 90 0.51 -10.03 28.30
CA VAL A 90 0.94 -8.77 28.90
C VAL A 90 1.87 -8.06 27.91
N MET A 91 1.48 -6.85 27.49
CA MET A 91 2.37 -6.01 26.70
C MET A 91 3.59 -5.62 27.57
N PRO A 92 4.82 -5.73 27.05
CA PRO A 92 5.99 -5.27 27.80
C PRO A 92 5.84 -3.79 28.15
N PRO A 93 6.36 -3.35 29.30
CA PRO A 93 6.29 -1.96 29.67
C PRO A 93 6.97 -1.10 28.58
N PHE A 94 6.35 0.03 28.29
CA PHE A 94 6.92 0.98 27.33
C PHE A 94 8.28 1.47 27.86
N SER A 95 9.35 1.11 27.16
CA SER A 95 10.67 1.67 27.42
C SER A 95 10.87 2.85 26.47
N PRO A 96 11.12 4.06 26.96
CA PRO A 96 11.44 5.18 26.09
C PRO A 96 12.80 4.93 25.44
N LEU A 97 12.76 4.38 24.23
CA LEU A 97 13.93 4.34 23.37
C LEU A 97 14.26 5.76 22.90
N PRO A 98 15.55 6.09 22.66
CA PRO A 98 15.91 7.35 22.02
C PRO A 98 15.06 7.51 20.76
N GLY A 99 14.40 8.65 20.62
CA GLY A 99 13.44 8.89 19.55
C GLY A 99 14.06 8.65 18.17
N VAL A 100 13.45 7.77 17.40
CA VAL A 100 13.81 7.61 16.00
C VAL A 100 13.44 8.90 15.27
N VAL A 101 14.37 9.45 14.50
CA VAL A 101 14.16 10.65 13.70
C VAL A 101 14.60 10.36 12.27
N CYS A 102 13.74 10.68 11.31
CA CYS A 102 14.10 10.63 9.90
C CYS A 102 14.30 12.03 9.31
N ASN A 103 14.99 12.09 8.19
CA ASN A 103 15.19 13.29 7.37
C ASN A 103 14.80 13.00 5.91
N ARG A 104 14.83 14.02 5.04
CA ARG A 104 14.50 13.87 3.62
C ARG A 104 15.29 12.75 2.94
N ARG A 105 16.58 12.65 3.25
CA ARG A 105 17.46 11.64 2.64
C ARG A 105 17.04 10.24 3.03
N SER A 106 16.83 9.98 4.33
CA SER A 106 16.42 8.65 4.81
C SER A 106 15.06 8.24 4.26
N VAL A 107 14.09 9.17 4.17
CA VAL A 107 12.77 8.91 3.55
C VAL A 107 12.91 8.56 2.07
N LEU A 108 13.71 9.34 1.33
CA LEU A 108 13.94 9.09 -0.10
C LEU A 108 14.65 7.77 -0.36
N GLU A 109 15.68 7.45 0.42
CA GLU A 109 16.37 6.16 0.36
C GLU A 109 15.42 4.99 0.69
N GLY A 110 14.57 5.15 1.69
CA GLY A 110 13.52 4.19 2.02
C GLY A 110 12.52 3.99 0.86
N ILE A 111 12.05 5.07 0.23
CA ILE A 111 11.19 4.98 -0.96
C ILE A 111 11.89 4.23 -2.10
N ARG A 112 13.15 4.56 -2.38
CA ARG A 112 13.92 3.94 -3.46
C ARG A 112 14.28 2.47 -3.19
N SER A 113 14.37 2.06 -1.92
CA SER A 113 14.70 0.69 -1.51
C SER A 113 13.63 -0.34 -1.86
N PHE A 114 12.38 0.07 -2.07
CA PHE A 114 11.33 -0.87 -2.42
C PHE A 114 11.60 -1.56 -3.75
N PRO A 115 11.49 -2.90 -3.81
CA PRO A 115 11.63 -3.63 -5.06
C PRO A 115 10.63 -3.18 -6.12
N PRO A 116 11.00 -3.21 -7.42
CA PRO A 116 10.07 -2.98 -8.52
C PRO A 116 8.85 -3.89 -8.43
N GLY A 117 7.67 -3.37 -8.78
CA GLY A 117 6.42 -4.15 -8.75
C GLY A 117 5.87 -4.42 -7.34
N SER A 118 6.42 -3.79 -6.28
CA SER A 118 5.90 -3.91 -4.91
C SER A 118 4.43 -3.49 -4.84
N SER A 119 3.62 -4.34 -4.18
CA SER A 119 2.18 -4.11 -4.05
C SER A 119 1.86 -3.03 -3.02
N GLY A 120 0.77 -2.31 -3.23
CA GLY A 120 0.17 -1.41 -2.25
C GLY A 120 -0.63 -2.15 -1.20
N GLY A 121 -0.79 -1.54 -0.05
CA GLY A 121 -1.61 -2.03 1.07
C GLY A 121 -3.11 -1.77 0.89
N PRO A 122 -3.86 -1.67 2.01
CA PRO A 122 -5.31 -1.40 1.99
C PRO A 122 -5.69 -0.09 1.29
N ASP A 123 -4.82 0.91 1.34
CA ASP A 123 -4.93 2.21 0.67
C ASP A 123 -4.66 2.16 -0.83
N ARG A 124 -4.16 1.04 -1.34
CA ARG A 124 -3.69 0.85 -2.72
C ARG A 124 -2.54 1.78 -3.13
N LEU A 125 -1.93 2.50 -2.19
CA LEU A 125 -0.72 3.27 -2.44
C LEU A 125 0.43 2.30 -2.70
N LYS A 126 0.96 2.31 -3.92
CA LYS A 126 2.13 1.49 -4.29
C LYS A 126 3.41 2.29 -4.02
N PRO A 127 4.51 1.62 -3.62
CA PRO A 127 5.81 2.28 -3.55
C PRO A 127 6.22 2.99 -4.83
N GLN A 128 5.81 2.47 -6.00
CA GLN A 128 6.08 3.12 -7.29
C GLN A 128 5.46 4.51 -7.37
N HIS A 129 4.24 4.71 -6.83
CA HIS A 129 3.62 6.04 -6.82
C HIS A 129 4.45 7.05 -6.02
N LEU A 130 5.05 6.61 -4.89
CA LEU A 130 5.95 7.46 -4.13
C LEU A 130 7.24 7.77 -4.91
N LYS A 131 7.80 6.77 -5.61
CA LYS A 131 8.97 6.98 -6.47
C LYS A 131 8.67 8.01 -7.56
N ASP A 132 7.54 7.86 -8.26
CA ASP A 132 7.13 8.77 -9.33
C ASP A 132 6.89 10.20 -8.81
N MET A 133 6.30 10.33 -7.61
CA MET A 133 6.02 11.63 -6.98
C MET A 133 7.24 12.30 -6.33
N THR A 134 8.34 11.57 -6.15
CA THR A 134 9.59 12.09 -5.57
C THR A 134 10.73 12.16 -6.58
N GLU A 135 10.41 12.11 -7.89
CA GLU A 135 11.39 12.32 -8.94
C GLU A 135 11.90 13.75 -8.96
N ASP A 136 13.20 13.92 -9.21
CA ASP A 136 13.87 15.21 -9.26
C ASP A 136 13.27 16.15 -10.33
N SER A 137 12.67 15.58 -11.38
CA SER A 137 11.96 16.30 -12.44
C SER A 137 10.76 17.11 -11.95
N LEU A 138 10.19 16.78 -10.78
CA LEU A 138 9.08 17.50 -10.16
C LEU A 138 9.52 18.70 -9.31
N GLY A 139 10.82 18.91 -9.15
CA GLY A 139 11.38 20.10 -8.52
C GLY A 139 10.87 20.33 -7.09
N GLU A 140 10.19 21.45 -6.88
CA GLU A 140 9.73 21.87 -5.55
C GLU A 140 8.59 20.98 -5.02
N ASP A 141 7.72 20.46 -5.87
CA ASP A 141 6.61 19.58 -5.46
C ASP A 141 7.14 18.28 -4.83
N ALA A 142 8.22 17.72 -5.36
CA ALA A 142 8.86 16.53 -4.79
C ALA A 142 9.47 16.81 -3.41
N LYS A 143 10.09 17.98 -3.23
CA LYS A 143 10.67 18.41 -1.94
C LYS A 143 9.57 18.61 -0.90
N ASN A 144 8.49 19.28 -1.26
CA ASN A 144 7.34 19.52 -0.39
C ASN A 144 6.70 18.22 0.07
N LEU A 145 6.58 17.21 -0.81
CA LEU A 145 6.11 15.87 -0.44
C LEU A 145 7.06 15.20 0.55
N LEU A 146 8.38 15.26 0.31
CA LEU A 146 9.36 14.67 1.22
C LEU A 146 9.31 15.35 2.61
N ASP A 147 9.15 16.67 2.67
CA ASP A 147 9.00 17.40 3.94
C ASP A 147 7.74 16.99 4.69
N ALA A 148 6.63 16.86 3.97
CA ALA A 148 5.38 16.39 4.58
C ALA A 148 5.51 14.96 5.11
N LEU A 149 6.22 14.08 4.39
CA LEU A 149 6.48 12.72 4.87
C LEU A 149 7.41 12.70 6.09
N VAL A 150 8.47 13.52 6.10
CA VAL A 150 9.37 13.66 7.25
C VAL A 150 8.58 14.15 8.48
N LEU A 151 7.76 15.18 8.31
CA LEU A 151 6.90 15.69 9.39
C LEU A 151 5.93 14.61 9.88
N PHE A 152 5.28 13.92 8.97
CA PHE A 152 4.34 12.84 9.30
C PHE A 152 5.01 11.72 10.11
N PHE A 153 6.18 11.26 9.69
CA PHE A 153 6.89 10.20 10.42
C PHE A 153 7.37 10.69 11.78
N ASN A 154 8.04 11.82 11.85
CA ASN A 154 8.61 12.32 13.10
C ASN A 154 7.55 12.75 14.12
N GLU A 155 6.45 13.39 13.67
CA GLU A 155 5.47 13.95 14.60
C GLU A 155 4.29 13.03 14.90
N ILE A 156 3.97 12.11 14.00
CA ILE A 156 2.80 11.25 14.12
C ILE A 156 3.22 9.80 14.37
N VAL A 157 3.98 9.21 13.44
CA VAL A 157 4.24 7.76 13.48
C VAL A 157 5.20 7.38 14.60
N PHE A 158 6.37 8.02 14.66
CA PHE A 158 7.41 7.69 15.65
C PHE A 158 7.05 8.14 17.07
N LYS A 159 6.14 9.10 17.21
CA LYS A 159 5.59 9.51 18.50
C LYS A 159 4.35 8.71 18.93
N GLY A 160 3.94 7.72 18.13
CA GLY A 160 2.75 6.91 18.43
C GLY A 160 1.43 7.68 18.39
N LYS A 161 1.37 8.80 17.66
CA LYS A 161 0.19 9.69 17.60
C LYS A 161 -0.74 9.37 16.43
N VAL A 162 -0.66 8.16 15.85
CA VAL A 162 -1.62 7.74 14.83
C VAL A 162 -3.01 7.68 15.49
N PRO A 163 -4.01 8.41 14.95
CA PRO A 163 -5.36 8.41 15.52
C PRO A 163 -5.93 7.00 15.63
N MET A 164 -6.65 6.70 16.71
CA MET A 164 -7.16 5.35 16.99
C MET A 164 -8.02 4.82 15.85
N GLU A 165 -8.82 5.69 15.25
CA GLU A 165 -9.69 5.36 14.10
C GLU A 165 -8.90 4.98 12.86
N ALA A 166 -7.67 5.47 12.72
CA ALA A 166 -6.77 5.17 11.61
C ALA A 166 -5.86 3.96 11.89
N CYS A 167 -5.73 3.53 13.15
CA CYS A 167 -4.80 2.46 13.53
C CYS A 167 -5.07 1.14 12.79
N SER A 168 -6.32 0.72 12.69
CA SER A 168 -6.69 -0.53 12.01
C SER A 168 -6.33 -0.49 10.52
N PHE A 169 -6.41 0.68 9.91
CA PHE A 169 -6.06 0.91 8.51
C PHE A 169 -4.55 1.06 8.31
N PHE A 170 -3.89 1.86 9.16
CA PHE A 170 -2.46 2.14 9.03
C PHE A 170 -1.60 0.92 9.38
N TYR A 171 -1.92 0.25 10.49
CA TYR A 171 -1.19 -0.95 10.96
C TYR A 171 -1.73 -2.25 10.37
N GLY A 172 -2.91 -2.21 9.77
CA GLY A 172 -3.53 -3.35 9.11
C GLY A 172 -2.85 -3.75 7.80
N GLY A 173 -3.34 -4.82 7.20
CA GLY A 173 -2.86 -5.29 5.92
C GLY A 173 -3.90 -6.14 5.19
N ASN A 174 -3.77 -6.20 3.87
CA ASN A 174 -4.55 -7.12 3.06
C ASN A 174 -3.96 -8.53 3.17
N LEU A 175 -4.77 -9.48 3.61
CA LEU A 175 -4.38 -10.87 3.69
C LEU A 175 -4.79 -11.60 2.41
N ILE A 176 -3.81 -12.21 1.75
CA ILE A 176 -3.98 -12.97 0.51
C ILE A 176 -3.55 -14.41 0.76
N ALA A 177 -4.32 -15.36 0.26
CA ALA A 177 -3.97 -16.78 0.29
C ALA A 177 -3.40 -17.21 -1.06
N LEU A 178 -2.18 -17.73 -1.06
CA LEU A 178 -1.60 -18.42 -2.21
C LEU A 178 -1.72 -19.94 -2.03
N SER A 179 -2.02 -20.66 -3.11
CA SER A 179 -1.94 -22.10 -3.13
C SER A 179 -0.48 -22.56 -2.99
N LYS A 180 -0.25 -23.68 -2.33
CA LYS A 180 1.03 -24.39 -2.34
C LYS A 180 0.94 -25.64 -3.19
N LYS A 181 2.04 -26.09 -3.78
CA LYS A 181 2.11 -27.37 -4.53
C LYS A 181 1.65 -28.59 -3.71
N CYS A 182 1.82 -28.54 -2.40
CA CYS A 182 1.37 -29.60 -1.46
C CYS A 182 -0.11 -29.49 -1.04
N GLY A 183 -0.93 -28.69 -1.70
CA GLY A 183 -2.35 -28.51 -1.38
C GLY A 183 -2.63 -27.59 -0.17
N GLY A 184 -1.59 -27.07 0.48
CA GLY A 184 -1.73 -26.10 1.57
C GLY A 184 -1.92 -24.67 1.07
N ILE A 185 -2.09 -23.74 2.01
CA ILE A 185 -2.13 -22.30 1.72
C ILE A 185 -0.93 -21.58 2.34
N ARG A 186 -0.46 -20.52 1.65
CA ARG A 186 0.54 -19.58 2.16
C ARG A 186 -0.15 -18.24 2.38
N PRO A 187 -0.28 -17.77 3.63
CA PRO A 187 -0.77 -16.42 3.89
C PRO A 187 0.29 -15.38 3.50
N ILE A 188 -0.14 -14.33 2.83
CA ILE A 188 0.68 -13.16 2.53
C ILE A 188 -0.07 -11.93 3.02
N ALA A 189 0.52 -11.21 3.97
CA ALA A 189 -0.01 -9.94 4.45
C ALA A 189 0.70 -8.78 3.75
N ILE A 190 -0.07 -7.89 3.13
CA ILE A 190 0.44 -6.70 2.47
C ILE A 190 -0.01 -5.49 3.27
N GLY A 191 0.91 -4.95 4.07
CA GLY A 191 0.65 -3.79 4.92
C GLY A 191 0.62 -2.47 4.14
N ASN A 192 0.14 -1.42 4.80
CA ASN A 192 0.13 -0.06 4.29
C ASN A 192 1.54 0.38 3.86
N THR A 193 1.64 1.07 2.72
CA THR A 193 2.94 1.45 2.14
C THR A 193 3.69 2.45 3.03
N LEU A 194 3.01 3.41 3.63
CA LEU A 194 3.66 4.38 4.53
C LEU A 194 4.15 3.71 5.80
N ARG A 195 3.39 2.75 6.38
CA ARG A 195 3.88 1.96 7.51
C ARG A 195 5.14 1.16 7.18
N ARG A 196 5.21 0.62 5.95
CA ARG A 196 6.38 -0.16 5.50
C ARG A 196 7.59 0.71 5.20
N LEU A 197 7.36 2.01 5.00
CA LEU A 197 8.41 3.01 4.79
C LEU A 197 8.98 3.50 6.13
N ALA A 198 8.15 3.60 7.18
CA ALA A 198 8.56 3.93 8.54
C ALA A 198 9.37 2.80 9.20
#